data_ca488d60d4c214071485aed0609a5279
#
_entry.id   ca488d60d4c214071485aed0609a5279
#
_cell.length_a   1.000
_cell.length_b   1.000
_cell.length_c   1.000
_cell.angle_alpha   90.00
_cell.angle_beta   90.00
_cell.angle_gamma   90.00
#
_symmetry.space_group_name_H-M   'P 1'
#
loop_
_entity.id
_entity.type
_entity.pdbx_description
1 polymer ?
#
loop_
_entity_poly.entity_id
_entity_poly.type
_entity_poly.pdbx_seq_one_letter_code
_entity_poly.pdbx_strand_id
1 'polypeptide(L)'
;MFELFADSTPNARKISIMLEEINENYSITFINLNKGEQFHEDFKKISPFSKIPVLRHENQTIFESGAILIYLANFSGEFYGLNQNLTTQWLMAQMGYIGPMLGQHHQFHHYNPGKSEFGEQRYFKIAETIYKNLDDHLFNNEYLAGEYSIADIATFPWIARHPIHEIGLNKYLNLTRWYNKIALRPAVIKGYDL
;
A
#
# COMPACT_ATOMS: atom_id res chain seq x y z
N MET A 1 -11.11 -9.56 -18.00
CA MET A 1 -9.92 -8.65 -18.00
C MET A 1 -10.10 -7.64 -16.88
N PHE A 2 -9.06 -7.36 -16.13
CA PHE A 2 -9.10 -6.37 -15.06
C PHE A 2 -8.91 -4.95 -15.59
N GLU A 3 -9.63 -3.98 -15.00
CA GLU A 3 -9.43 -2.54 -15.23
C GLU A 3 -9.14 -1.86 -13.89
N LEU A 4 -7.98 -1.23 -13.78
CA LEU A 4 -7.52 -0.54 -12.58
C LEU A 4 -7.68 0.98 -12.77
N PHE A 5 -8.51 1.62 -11.94
CA PHE A 5 -8.62 3.08 -11.85
C PHE A 5 -7.61 3.57 -10.80
N ALA A 6 -6.62 4.34 -11.24
CA ALA A 6 -5.45 4.65 -10.42
C ALA A 6 -4.81 6.01 -10.74
N ASP A 7 -3.94 6.44 -9.85
CA ASP A 7 -2.87 7.42 -10.03
C ASP A 7 -1.63 6.90 -9.30
N SER A 8 -0.45 7.45 -9.53
CA SER A 8 0.83 7.01 -8.96
C SER A 8 0.92 7.19 -7.44
N THR A 9 0.07 6.48 -6.70
CA THR A 9 0.00 6.52 -5.23
C THR A 9 0.40 5.18 -4.61
N PRO A 10 0.86 5.16 -3.34
CA PRO A 10 1.17 3.92 -2.66
C PRO A 10 0.00 2.92 -2.65
N ASN A 11 -1.25 3.39 -2.52
CA ASN A 11 -2.41 2.50 -2.49
C ASN A 11 -2.72 1.88 -3.86
N ALA A 12 -2.55 2.61 -4.95
CA ALA A 12 -2.74 2.07 -6.30
C ALA A 12 -1.63 1.05 -6.66
N ARG A 13 -0.39 1.34 -6.27
CA ARG A 13 0.75 0.43 -6.45
C ARG A 13 0.60 -0.92 -5.76
N LYS A 14 -0.19 -1.03 -4.69
CA LYS A 14 -0.54 -2.33 -4.11
C LYS A 14 -1.22 -3.23 -5.14
N ILE A 15 -2.13 -2.63 -5.91
CA ILE A 15 -2.98 -3.40 -6.84
C ILE A 15 -2.22 -3.72 -8.12
N SER A 16 -1.46 -2.77 -8.68
CA SER A 16 -0.60 -3.07 -9.83
C SER A 16 0.44 -4.15 -9.50
N ILE A 17 1.09 -4.08 -8.33
CA ILE A 17 2.01 -5.12 -7.87
C ILE A 17 1.29 -6.48 -7.76
N MET A 18 0.11 -6.52 -7.13
CA MET A 18 -0.64 -7.78 -6.98
C MET A 18 -1.04 -8.37 -8.33
N LEU A 19 -1.49 -7.55 -9.27
CA LEU A 19 -1.85 -8.01 -10.62
C LEU A 19 -0.63 -8.58 -11.38
N GLU A 20 0.54 -7.97 -11.21
CA GLU A 20 1.80 -8.50 -11.77
C GLU A 20 2.25 -9.79 -11.05
N GLU A 21 2.08 -9.90 -9.73
CA GLU A 21 2.44 -11.11 -8.97
C GLU A 21 1.60 -12.32 -9.38
N ILE A 22 0.31 -12.12 -9.67
CA ILE A 22 -0.58 -13.19 -10.16
C ILE A 22 -0.55 -13.35 -11.68
N ASN A 23 0.31 -12.59 -12.37
CA ASN A 23 0.51 -12.62 -13.82
C ASN A 23 -0.78 -12.41 -14.62
N GLU A 24 -1.64 -11.47 -14.19
CA GLU A 24 -2.89 -11.15 -14.85
C GLU A 24 -2.78 -9.94 -15.78
N ASN A 25 -3.50 -10.01 -16.90
CA ASN A 25 -3.59 -8.89 -17.83
C ASN A 25 -4.58 -7.85 -17.30
N TYR A 26 -4.17 -6.59 -17.31
CA TYR A 26 -5.01 -5.47 -16.87
C TYR A 26 -4.79 -4.22 -17.71
N SER A 27 -5.79 -3.35 -17.73
CA SER A 27 -5.69 -1.99 -18.25
C SER A 27 -5.70 -0.99 -17.09
N ILE A 28 -5.12 0.19 -17.33
CA ILE A 28 -5.11 1.29 -16.36
C ILE A 28 -5.93 2.45 -16.92
N THR A 29 -6.92 2.89 -16.16
CA THR A 29 -7.62 4.15 -16.36
C THR A 29 -7.09 5.16 -15.35
N PHE A 30 -6.26 6.11 -15.81
CA PHE A 30 -5.69 7.13 -14.94
C PHE A 30 -6.74 8.14 -14.47
N ILE A 31 -6.77 8.36 -13.15
CA ILE A 31 -7.61 9.37 -12.48
C ILE A 31 -6.68 10.46 -11.96
N ASN A 32 -6.64 11.59 -12.64
CA ASN A 32 -5.76 12.70 -12.29
C ASN A 32 -6.24 13.40 -11.00
N LEU A 33 -5.60 13.07 -9.88
CA LEU A 33 -5.94 13.62 -8.57
C LEU A 33 -5.71 15.14 -8.49
N ASN A 34 -4.70 15.65 -9.20
CA ASN A 34 -4.39 17.09 -9.22
C ASN A 34 -5.45 17.91 -9.95
N LYS A 35 -6.16 17.29 -10.90
CA LYS A 35 -7.30 17.91 -11.60
C LYS A 35 -8.64 17.68 -10.91
N GLY A 36 -8.65 16.90 -9.82
CA GLY A 36 -9.88 16.61 -9.09
C GLY A 36 -10.81 15.61 -9.79
N GLU A 37 -10.31 14.81 -10.73
CA GLU A 37 -11.11 13.84 -11.50
C GLU A 37 -11.81 12.81 -10.60
N GLN A 38 -11.25 12.51 -9.43
CA GLN A 38 -11.87 11.64 -8.42
C GLN A 38 -13.20 12.19 -7.89
N PHE A 39 -13.50 13.47 -8.09
CA PHE A 39 -14.74 14.12 -7.66
C PHE A 39 -15.81 14.16 -8.75
N HIS A 40 -15.53 13.67 -9.95
CA HIS A 40 -16.52 13.58 -11.01
C HIS A 40 -17.62 12.58 -10.65
N GLU A 41 -18.87 12.90 -11.00
CA GLU A 41 -20.04 12.12 -10.62
C GLU A 41 -19.95 10.65 -11.07
N ASP A 42 -19.36 10.38 -12.23
CA ASP A 42 -19.22 9.01 -12.72
C ASP A 42 -18.21 8.20 -11.90
N PHE A 43 -17.13 8.84 -11.41
CA PHE A 43 -16.19 8.18 -10.54
C PHE A 43 -16.77 7.95 -9.13
N LYS A 44 -17.56 8.88 -8.61
CA LYS A 44 -18.25 8.72 -7.32
C LYS A 44 -19.19 7.52 -7.28
N LYS A 45 -19.79 7.14 -8.42
CA LYS A 45 -20.64 5.94 -8.52
C LYS A 45 -19.87 4.65 -8.21
N ILE A 46 -18.57 4.62 -8.49
CA ILE A 46 -17.71 3.45 -8.28
C ILE A 46 -16.78 3.59 -7.06
N SER A 47 -16.62 4.80 -6.53
CA SER A 47 -15.84 5.11 -5.33
C SER A 47 -16.58 6.11 -4.45
N PRO A 48 -17.38 5.64 -3.46
CA PRO A 48 -18.24 6.51 -2.64
C PRO A 48 -17.47 7.61 -1.89
N PHE A 49 -16.20 7.37 -1.56
CA PHE A 49 -15.33 8.33 -0.87
C PHE A 49 -14.39 9.09 -1.82
N SER A 50 -14.60 8.98 -3.15
CA SER A 50 -13.75 9.63 -4.16
C SER A 50 -12.26 9.29 -3.98
N LYS A 51 -11.96 8.01 -3.73
CA LYS A 51 -10.60 7.50 -3.52
C LYS A 51 -10.23 6.49 -4.59
N ILE A 52 -8.94 6.48 -4.92
CA ILE A 52 -8.29 5.43 -5.70
C ILE A 52 -7.47 4.53 -4.77
N PRO A 53 -7.20 3.26 -5.15
CA PRO A 53 -7.61 2.59 -6.37
C PRO A 53 -9.06 2.08 -6.34
N VAL A 54 -9.61 1.83 -7.53
CA VAL A 54 -10.79 1.01 -7.76
C VAL A 54 -10.44 -0.06 -8.78
N LEU A 55 -10.92 -1.27 -8.60
CA LEU A 55 -10.75 -2.37 -9.56
C LEU A 55 -12.11 -2.75 -10.14
N ARG A 56 -12.18 -2.86 -11.46
CA ARG A 56 -13.30 -3.47 -12.15
C ARG A 56 -12.88 -4.82 -12.72
N HIS A 57 -13.67 -5.85 -12.46
CA HIS A 57 -13.49 -7.16 -13.05
C HIS A 57 -14.85 -7.76 -13.37
N GLU A 58 -15.09 -8.08 -14.64
CA GLU A 58 -16.40 -8.53 -15.14
C GLU A 58 -17.53 -7.56 -14.74
N ASN A 59 -18.52 -8.04 -13.98
CA ASN A 59 -19.64 -7.24 -13.49
C ASN A 59 -19.42 -6.67 -12.07
N GLN A 60 -18.22 -6.82 -11.51
CA GLN A 60 -17.89 -6.35 -10.18
C GLN A 60 -17.03 -5.09 -10.23
N THR A 61 -17.32 -4.17 -9.33
CA THR A 61 -16.50 -3.00 -9.07
C THR A 61 -16.16 -2.98 -7.59
N ILE A 62 -14.86 -2.94 -7.26
CA ILE A 62 -14.34 -3.09 -5.92
C ILE A 62 -13.53 -1.85 -5.58
N PHE A 63 -13.89 -1.17 -4.55
CA PHE A 63 -13.11 -0.08 -3.94
C PHE A 63 -12.47 -0.55 -2.63
N GLU A 64 -11.57 0.22 -2.04
CA GLU A 64 -10.65 -0.10 -0.94
C GLU A 64 -9.52 -1.05 -1.34
N SER A 65 -8.28 -0.55 -1.27
CA SER A 65 -7.11 -1.34 -1.69
C SER A 65 -6.96 -2.67 -0.93
N GLY A 66 -7.35 -2.73 0.35
CA GLY A 66 -7.35 -3.97 1.13
C GLY A 66 -8.39 -4.97 0.64
N ALA A 67 -9.59 -4.51 0.31
CA ALA A 67 -10.64 -5.37 -0.25
C ALA A 67 -10.26 -5.90 -1.64
N ILE A 68 -9.65 -5.06 -2.46
CA ILE A 68 -9.14 -5.46 -3.79
C ILE A 68 -8.05 -6.54 -3.64
N LEU A 69 -7.12 -6.39 -2.71
CA LEU A 69 -6.07 -7.39 -2.46
C LEU A 69 -6.66 -8.73 -2.01
N ILE A 70 -7.64 -8.72 -1.09
CA ILE A 70 -8.35 -9.94 -0.66
C ILE A 70 -9.06 -10.60 -1.85
N TYR A 71 -9.73 -9.79 -2.67
CA TYR A 71 -10.41 -10.29 -3.88
C TYR A 71 -9.44 -10.99 -4.84
N LEU A 72 -8.31 -10.33 -5.15
CA LEU A 72 -7.30 -10.87 -6.06
C LEU A 72 -6.61 -12.12 -5.49
N ALA A 73 -6.34 -12.16 -4.19
CA ALA A 73 -5.78 -13.34 -3.54
C ALA A 73 -6.74 -14.54 -3.56
N ASN A 74 -8.04 -14.30 -3.35
CA ASN A 74 -9.06 -15.35 -3.47
C ASN A 74 -9.27 -15.79 -4.93
N PHE A 75 -9.19 -14.85 -5.87
CA PHE A 75 -9.32 -15.13 -7.30
C PHE A 75 -8.18 -16.03 -7.81
N SER A 76 -6.94 -15.72 -7.46
CA SER A 76 -5.76 -16.47 -7.89
C SER A 76 -5.52 -17.74 -7.07
N GLY A 77 -6.00 -17.79 -5.82
CA GLY A 77 -5.62 -18.81 -4.84
C GLY A 77 -4.22 -18.61 -4.24
N GLU A 78 -3.58 -17.45 -4.49
CA GLU A 78 -2.20 -17.16 -4.10
C GLU A 78 -2.11 -15.95 -3.18
N PHE A 79 -1.01 -15.80 -2.47
CA PHE A 79 -0.65 -14.63 -1.63
C PHE A 79 -1.57 -14.31 -0.45
N TYR A 80 -2.58 -15.13 -0.16
CA TYR A 80 -3.32 -14.96 1.11
C TYR A 80 -2.57 -15.60 2.28
N GLY A 81 -1.64 -16.51 1.98
CA GLY A 81 -0.84 -17.23 2.97
C GLY A 81 -1.56 -18.40 3.64
N LEU A 82 -0.77 -19.27 4.27
CA LEU A 82 -1.30 -20.44 4.99
C LEU A 82 -2.11 -20.03 6.24
N ASN A 83 -1.71 -18.96 6.91
CA ASN A 83 -2.46 -18.40 8.05
C ASN A 83 -3.21 -17.12 7.63
N GLN A 84 -4.37 -17.31 7.00
CA GLN A 84 -5.20 -16.21 6.52
C GLN A 84 -5.62 -15.24 7.62
N ASN A 85 -5.82 -15.70 8.86
CA ASN A 85 -6.15 -14.83 9.98
C ASN A 85 -4.98 -13.88 10.30
N LEU A 86 -3.74 -14.38 10.33
CA LEU A 86 -2.57 -13.54 10.56
C LEU A 86 -2.33 -12.56 9.42
N THR A 87 -2.46 -13.02 8.17
CA THR A 87 -2.38 -12.15 6.99
C THR A 87 -3.42 -11.03 7.04
N THR A 88 -4.66 -11.37 7.40
CA THR A 88 -5.74 -10.37 7.55
C THR A 88 -5.45 -9.38 8.66
N GLN A 89 -4.91 -9.80 9.81
CA GLN A 89 -4.52 -8.89 10.89
C GLN A 89 -3.49 -7.87 10.42
N TRP A 90 -2.42 -8.30 9.74
CA TRP A 90 -1.40 -7.41 9.20
C TRP A 90 -1.93 -6.51 8.08
N LEU A 91 -2.80 -7.05 7.22
CA LEU A 91 -3.48 -6.25 6.19
C LEU A 91 -4.34 -5.16 6.84
N MET A 92 -5.13 -5.49 7.86
CA MET A 92 -5.95 -4.50 8.56
C MET A 92 -5.11 -3.49 9.35
N ALA A 93 -3.99 -3.90 9.93
CA ALA A 93 -3.03 -2.99 10.55
C ALA A 93 -2.46 -2.00 9.52
N GLN A 94 -2.22 -2.47 8.30
CA GLN A 94 -1.79 -1.58 7.20
C GLN A 94 -2.90 -0.61 6.80
N MET A 95 -4.13 -1.09 6.61
CA MET A 95 -5.27 -0.25 6.17
C MET A 95 -5.70 0.75 7.25
N GLY A 96 -5.74 0.33 8.52
CA GLY A 96 -6.25 1.14 9.61
C GLY A 96 -5.21 2.02 10.30
N TYR A 97 -3.93 1.71 10.17
CA TYR A 97 -2.89 2.41 10.91
C TYR A 97 -1.65 2.75 10.09
N ILE A 98 -0.91 1.77 9.55
CA ILE A 98 0.39 2.03 8.91
C ILE A 98 0.24 3.02 7.75
N GLY A 99 -0.61 2.72 6.77
CA GLY A 99 -0.84 3.57 5.61
C GLY A 99 -1.38 4.95 5.98
N PRO A 100 -2.49 5.05 6.73
CA PRO A 100 -3.05 6.33 7.15
C PRO A 100 -2.07 7.20 7.95
N MET A 101 -1.33 6.63 8.90
CA MET A 101 -0.41 7.41 9.73
C MET A 101 0.82 7.89 8.97
N LEU A 102 1.41 7.06 8.10
CA LEU A 102 2.46 7.49 7.17
C LEU A 102 1.93 8.53 6.18
N GLY A 103 0.67 8.43 5.76
CA GLY A 103 0.01 9.45 4.93
C GLY A 103 -0.13 10.79 5.65
N GLN A 104 -0.48 10.79 6.94
CA GLN A 104 -0.48 12.01 7.76
C GLN A 104 0.94 12.56 7.94
N HIS A 105 1.94 11.69 8.15
CA HIS A 105 3.33 12.14 8.19
C HIS A 105 3.73 12.83 6.87
N HIS A 106 3.40 12.24 5.70
CA HIS A 106 3.61 12.94 4.42
C HIS A 106 2.91 14.30 4.39
N GLN A 107 1.67 14.35 4.86
CA GLN A 107 0.86 15.57 4.80
C GLN A 107 1.47 16.71 5.62
N PHE A 108 1.92 16.44 6.83
CA PHE A 108 2.45 17.47 7.73
C PHE A 108 3.95 17.74 7.50
N HIS A 109 4.75 16.71 7.30
CA HIS A 109 6.21 16.82 7.24
C HIS A 109 6.73 17.15 5.83
N HIS A 110 6.13 16.54 4.77
CA HIS A 110 6.64 16.67 3.40
C HIS A 110 5.84 17.69 2.57
N TYR A 111 4.49 17.62 2.57
CA TYR A 111 3.67 18.46 1.69
C TYR A 111 3.34 19.83 2.30
N ASN A 112 3.30 19.97 3.62
CA ASN A 112 2.97 21.22 4.30
C ASN A 112 3.92 21.51 5.47
N PRO A 113 5.25 21.53 5.26
CA PRO A 113 6.21 21.77 6.33
C PRO A 113 6.00 23.18 6.93
N GLY A 114 6.14 23.28 8.26
CA GLY A 114 5.99 24.53 8.99
C GLY A 114 4.52 24.99 9.19
N LYS A 115 3.53 24.23 8.70
CA LYS A 115 2.10 24.61 8.88
C LYS A 115 1.53 24.20 10.23
N SER A 116 2.08 23.17 10.87
CA SER A 116 1.66 22.70 12.19
C SER A 116 2.77 21.96 12.89
N GLU A 117 3.47 22.63 13.80
CA GLU A 117 4.54 22.01 14.60
C GLU A 117 4.03 20.80 15.40
N PHE A 118 2.83 20.90 15.98
CA PHE A 118 2.20 19.78 16.68
C PHE A 118 1.94 18.58 15.75
N GLY A 119 1.42 18.80 14.55
CA GLY A 119 1.16 17.76 13.56
C GLY A 119 2.46 17.10 13.10
N GLU A 120 3.47 17.89 12.76
CA GLU A 120 4.78 17.41 12.33
C GLU A 120 5.42 16.52 13.39
N GLN A 121 5.55 17.01 14.62
CA GLN A 121 6.15 16.26 15.73
C GLN A 121 5.37 14.99 16.07
N ARG A 122 4.03 15.09 16.10
CA ARG A 122 3.16 13.95 16.40
C ARG A 122 3.31 12.83 15.38
N TYR A 123 3.17 13.16 14.09
CA TYR A 123 3.16 12.14 13.04
C TYR A 123 4.56 11.63 12.71
N PHE A 124 5.61 12.41 12.93
CA PHE A 124 6.98 11.94 12.89
C PHE A 124 7.23 10.82 13.94
N LYS A 125 6.85 11.06 15.20
CA LYS A 125 6.98 10.05 16.26
C LYS A 125 6.16 8.78 15.97
N ILE A 126 4.97 8.93 15.41
CA ILE A 126 4.14 7.79 15.00
C ILE A 126 4.83 7.02 13.87
N ALA A 127 5.38 7.71 12.87
CA ALA A 127 6.11 7.08 11.78
C ALA A 127 7.35 6.33 12.28
N GLU A 128 8.16 6.91 13.18
CA GLU A 128 9.28 6.21 13.84
C GLU A 128 8.80 4.96 14.59
N THR A 129 7.67 5.05 15.30
CA THR A 129 7.09 3.90 16.02
C THR A 129 6.66 2.79 15.05
N ILE A 130 6.09 3.14 13.91
CA ILE A 130 5.72 2.17 12.86
C ILE A 130 6.97 1.44 12.35
N TYR A 131 8.04 2.19 12.02
CA TYR A 131 9.30 1.61 11.56
C TYR A 131 9.90 0.66 12.60
N LYS A 132 9.95 1.11 13.87
CA LYS A 132 10.46 0.28 14.95
C LYS A 132 9.65 -1.00 15.14
N ASN A 133 8.33 -0.92 15.18
CA ASN A 133 7.48 -2.07 15.39
C ASN A 133 7.55 -3.09 14.23
N LEU A 134 7.67 -2.59 12.99
CA LEU A 134 7.90 -3.45 11.83
C LEU A 134 9.28 -4.12 11.89
N ASP A 135 10.32 -3.39 12.26
CA ASP A 135 11.67 -3.93 12.41
C ASP A 135 11.74 -4.99 13.52
N ASP A 136 11.16 -4.72 14.70
CA ASP A 136 11.10 -5.65 15.82
C ASP A 136 10.37 -6.94 15.43
N HIS A 137 9.24 -6.82 14.73
CA HIS A 137 8.48 -7.98 14.25
C HIS A 137 9.27 -8.81 13.23
N LEU A 138 9.94 -8.14 12.29
CA LEU A 138 10.72 -8.77 11.23
C LEU A 138 12.05 -9.37 11.73
N PHE A 139 12.43 -9.17 12.99
CA PHE A 139 13.59 -9.82 13.59
C PHE A 139 13.50 -11.35 13.53
N ASN A 140 12.33 -11.91 13.85
CA ASN A 140 12.08 -13.36 13.85
C ASN A 140 11.24 -13.82 12.64
N ASN A 141 10.84 -12.92 11.76
CA ASN A 141 9.97 -13.22 10.64
C ASN A 141 10.59 -12.73 9.33
N GLU A 142 10.48 -13.55 8.31
CA GLU A 142 10.97 -13.17 6.98
C GLU A 142 10.01 -12.17 6.32
N TYR A 143 8.71 -12.36 6.51
CA TYR A 143 7.60 -11.54 6.03
C TYR A 143 6.59 -11.30 7.14
N LEU A 144 5.65 -10.37 6.93
CA LEU A 144 4.71 -9.92 7.98
C LEU A 144 3.82 -11.05 8.51
N ALA A 145 3.39 -11.97 7.65
CA ALA A 145 2.55 -13.10 8.02
C ALA A 145 3.29 -14.47 7.92
N GLY A 146 4.63 -14.43 7.99
CA GLY A 146 5.49 -15.62 7.89
C GLY A 146 5.95 -15.88 6.47
N GLU A 147 5.07 -15.90 5.49
CA GLU A 147 5.35 -15.97 4.06
C GLU A 147 4.92 -14.70 3.33
N TYR A 148 5.47 -14.49 2.13
CA TYR A 148 5.12 -13.33 1.29
C TYR A 148 3.65 -13.35 0.92
N SER A 149 2.93 -12.29 1.25
CA SER A 149 1.48 -12.24 1.18
C SER A 149 0.95 -10.84 0.83
N ILE A 150 -0.37 -10.73 0.70
CA ILE A 150 -1.04 -9.43 0.51
C ILE A 150 -0.78 -8.44 1.66
N ALA A 151 -0.35 -8.88 2.83
CA ALA A 151 0.08 -8.01 3.92
C ALA A 151 1.37 -7.26 3.56
N ASP A 152 2.33 -7.96 2.97
CA ASP A 152 3.60 -7.40 2.49
C ASP A 152 3.38 -6.52 1.25
N ILE A 153 2.59 -6.99 0.30
CA ILE A 153 2.21 -6.24 -0.91
C ILE A 153 1.54 -4.91 -0.53
N ALA A 154 0.69 -4.93 0.51
CA ALA A 154 0.01 -3.72 0.99
C ALA A 154 0.96 -2.74 1.70
N THR A 155 1.95 -3.25 2.43
CA THR A 155 2.84 -2.45 3.26
C THR A 155 4.02 -1.88 2.49
N PHE A 156 4.55 -2.64 1.53
CA PHE A 156 5.75 -2.29 0.77
C PHE A 156 5.68 -0.92 0.09
N PRO A 157 4.63 -0.53 -0.66
CA PRO A 157 4.59 0.76 -1.35
C PRO A 157 4.63 1.96 -0.41
N TRP A 158 4.21 1.80 0.84
CA TRP A 158 4.30 2.83 1.85
C TRP A 158 5.71 2.95 2.41
N ILE A 159 6.38 1.84 2.71
CA ILE A 159 7.78 1.85 3.15
C ILE A 159 8.71 2.29 2.01
N ALA A 160 8.38 2.01 0.76
CA ALA A 160 9.13 2.50 -0.41
C ALA A 160 9.16 4.04 -0.53
N ARG A 161 8.31 4.74 0.22
CA ARG A 161 8.37 6.20 0.38
C ARG A 161 9.35 6.66 1.47
N HIS A 162 10.16 5.76 2.02
CA HIS A 162 11.14 6.08 3.08
C HIS A 162 12.04 7.30 2.81
N PRO A 163 12.40 7.68 1.56
CA PRO A 163 13.19 8.89 1.36
C PRO A 163 12.48 10.16 1.84
N ILE A 164 11.15 10.26 1.66
CA ILE A 164 10.36 11.42 2.10
C ILE A 164 9.87 11.30 3.55
N HIS A 165 10.06 10.14 4.19
CA HIS A 165 9.80 9.98 5.62
C HIS A 165 10.92 10.61 6.49
N GLU A 166 12.15 10.69 5.95
CA GLU A 166 13.33 11.27 6.60
C GLU A 166 13.69 10.63 7.96
N ILE A 167 13.23 9.39 8.18
CA ILE A 167 13.50 8.61 9.40
C ILE A 167 14.85 7.87 9.32
N GLY A 168 15.22 7.46 8.10
CA GLY A 168 16.42 6.66 7.83
C GLY A 168 16.16 5.16 7.95
N LEU A 169 15.77 4.54 6.83
CA LEU A 169 15.47 3.10 6.75
C LEU A 169 16.64 2.24 7.23
N ASN A 170 17.87 2.64 6.95
CA ASN A 170 19.09 1.94 7.31
C ASN A 170 19.32 1.75 8.83
N LYS A 171 18.59 2.48 9.68
CA LYS A 171 18.60 2.28 11.14
C LYS A 171 17.84 1.02 11.57
N TYR A 172 17.01 0.47 10.69
CA TYR A 172 16.07 -0.63 10.92
C TYR A 172 16.49 -1.82 10.06
N LEU A 173 17.41 -2.64 10.57
CA LEU A 173 18.10 -3.66 9.76
C LEU A 173 17.18 -4.76 9.22
N ASN A 174 16.19 -5.19 10.02
CA ASN A 174 15.24 -6.23 9.63
C ASN A 174 14.24 -5.70 8.60
N LEU A 175 13.76 -4.47 8.83
CA LEU A 175 12.87 -3.77 7.88
C LEU A 175 13.62 -3.50 6.57
N THR A 176 14.90 -3.12 6.62
CA THR A 176 15.74 -2.93 5.43
C THR A 176 15.92 -4.24 4.66
N ARG A 177 16.18 -5.36 5.35
CA ARG A 177 16.28 -6.69 4.74
C ARG A 177 14.98 -7.05 4.03
N TRP A 178 13.82 -6.90 4.70
CA TRP A 178 12.49 -7.15 4.16
C TRP A 178 12.21 -6.28 2.93
N TYR A 179 12.46 -4.98 3.04
CA TYR A 179 12.29 -4.02 1.95
C TYR A 179 13.10 -4.41 0.71
N ASN A 180 14.40 -4.66 0.88
CA ASN A 180 15.29 -5.00 -0.23
C ASN A 180 14.89 -6.32 -0.90
N LYS A 181 14.44 -7.31 -0.12
CA LYS A 181 13.99 -8.58 -0.65
C LYS A 181 12.76 -8.44 -1.53
N ILE A 182 11.79 -7.62 -1.13
CA ILE A 182 10.58 -7.37 -1.91
C ILE A 182 10.87 -6.48 -3.12
N ALA A 183 11.70 -5.45 -2.97
CA ALA A 183 12.07 -4.54 -4.05
C ALA A 183 12.75 -5.24 -5.25
N LEU A 184 13.35 -6.41 -5.04
CA LEU A 184 14.01 -7.19 -6.10
C LEU A 184 13.05 -8.13 -6.85
N ARG A 185 11.80 -8.25 -6.45
CA ARG A 185 10.82 -9.11 -7.13
C ARG A 185 10.46 -8.50 -8.49
N PRO A 186 10.51 -9.27 -9.59
CA PRO A 186 10.17 -8.73 -10.93
C PRO A 186 8.78 -8.09 -11.00
N ALA A 187 7.78 -8.72 -10.38
CA ALA A 187 6.42 -8.21 -10.32
C ALA A 187 6.33 -6.88 -9.53
N VAL A 188 7.11 -6.75 -8.45
CA VAL A 188 7.17 -5.51 -7.68
C VAL A 188 7.82 -4.39 -8.48
N ILE A 189 8.93 -4.67 -9.17
CA ILE A 189 9.61 -3.68 -10.03
C ILE A 189 8.64 -3.17 -11.10
N LYS A 190 7.97 -4.09 -11.80
CA LYS A 190 7.03 -3.75 -12.88
C LYS A 190 5.78 -3.04 -12.35
N GLY A 191 5.15 -3.57 -11.30
CA GLY A 191 3.92 -3.02 -10.73
C GLY A 191 4.13 -1.71 -9.96
N TYR A 192 5.35 -1.41 -9.52
CA TYR A 192 5.65 -0.14 -8.85
C TYR A 192 5.78 1.04 -9.83
N ASP A 193 6.10 0.75 -11.09
CA ASP A 193 6.20 1.74 -12.17
C ASP A 193 4.82 2.07 -12.78
N LEU A 194 3.91 2.51 -11.93
CA LEU A 194 2.52 2.87 -12.25
C LEU A 194 2.41 4.36 -12.59
#